data_2d7a1027ecb0a7077cd604b23bd7ee82
#
_entry.id   2d7a1027ecb0a7077cd604b23bd7ee82
#
_cell.length_a   1.000
_cell.length_b   1.000
_cell.length_c   1.000
_cell.angle_alpha   90.00
_cell.angle_beta   90.00
_cell.angle_gamma   90.00
#
_symmetry.space_group_name_H-M   'P 1'
#
loop_
_entity.id
_entity.type
_entity.pdbx_description
1 polymer ?
#
loop_
_entity_poly.entity_id
_entity_poly.type
_entity_poly.pdbx_seq_one_letter_code
_entity_poly.pdbx_strand_id
1 'polypeptide(L)'
;LGDVYKRQVLSIGIACYEYFGLGEGLTVFFEPAGIFVAILLATGLAFYFELKANKAFNLLNKVNNDEPVKVIRNSNVTVVPKKDIVVGDIVLLSTGDEVPADGELLESITLHMDESTLTGEPVCSKTTVESEFDSEATYPSNYVLRGTRVMEGHGVYRVDKVGDSTENGKLFAKMTGSDIDEKLEEYDEIKEERELTEEENKEYIKLLAAQQGVRKGVKTPLNEQLDGLSELITNLSYGFATLIIVGRIAVSYTHLRAHETRGNL
;
A
#
# COMPACT_ATOMS: atom_id res chain seq x y z
N LEU A 1 -12.54 -13.94 0.92
CA LEU A 1 -13.47 -13.95 2.07
C LEU A 1 -14.85 -14.52 1.69
N GLY A 2 -15.45 -14.13 0.54
CA GLY A 2 -16.79 -14.59 0.15
C GLY A 2 -16.95 -16.11 0.03
N ASP A 3 -15.92 -16.82 -0.41
CA ASP A 3 -16.01 -18.28 -0.61
C ASP A 3 -15.92 -19.08 0.70
N VAL A 4 -15.27 -18.55 1.72
CA VAL A 4 -15.20 -19.18 3.04
C VAL A 4 -16.57 -19.15 3.72
N TYR A 5 -17.29 -18.03 3.63
CA TYR A 5 -18.66 -17.94 4.18
C TYR A 5 -19.64 -18.84 3.45
N LYS A 6 -19.54 -18.96 2.12
CA LYS A 6 -20.40 -19.88 1.35
C LYS A 6 -20.22 -21.32 1.78
N ARG A 7 -18.99 -21.77 1.99
CA ARG A 7 -18.68 -23.13 2.48
C ARG A 7 -19.18 -23.34 3.90
N GLN A 8 -19.05 -22.35 4.76
CA GLN A 8 -19.54 -22.43 6.14
C GLN A 8 -21.06 -22.53 6.21
N VAL A 9 -21.79 -21.72 5.42
CA VAL A 9 -23.24 -21.78 5.34
C VAL A 9 -23.71 -23.13 4.80
N LEU A 10 -23.02 -23.67 3.78
CA LEU A 10 -23.32 -25.00 3.22
C LEU A 10 -23.08 -26.12 4.28
N SER A 11 -21.97 -26.08 5.01
CA SER A 11 -21.67 -27.08 6.04
C SER A 11 -22.68 -27.05 7.19
N ILE A 12 -23.11 -25.85 7.63
CA ILE A 12 -24.19 -25.72 8.63
C ILE A 12 -25.53 -26.24 8.06
N GLY A 13 -25.85 -25.94 6.80
CA GLY A 13 -27.07 -26.42 6.15
C GLY A 13 -27.13 -27.94 6.07
N ILE A 14 -26.01 -28.59 5.73
CA ILE A 14 -25.89 -30.05 5.71
C ILE A 14 -26.06 -30.63 7.12
N ALA A 15 -25.38 -30.09 8.11
CA ALA A 15 -25.48 -30.53 9.50
C ALA A 15 -26.93 -30.41 10.06
N CYS A 16 -27.64 -29.31 9.72
CA CYS A 16 -29.04 -29.15 10.07
C CYS A 16 -29.94 -30.20 9.38
N TYR A 17 -29.70 -30.49 8.12
CA TYR A 17 -30.45 -31.52 7.39
C TYR A 17 -30.22 -32.92 7.99
N GLU A 18 -28.99 -33.27 8.32
CA GLU A 18 -28.64 -34.56 8.97
C GLU A 18 -29.28 -34.70 10.36
N TYR A 19 -29.26 -33.62 11.14
CA TYR A 19 -29.87 -33.62 12.48
C TYR A 19 -31.40 -33.70 12.46
N PHE A 20 -32.07 -32.83 11.67
CA PHE A 20 -33.54 -32.75 11.63
C PHE A 20 -34.19 -33.75 10.67
N GLY A 21 -33.52 -34.06 9.53
CA GLY A 21 -34.07 -34.91 8.47
C GLY A 21 -33.74 -36.41 8.69
N LEU A 22 -32.53 -36.72 9.11
CA LEU A 22 -32.07 -38.12 9.25
C LEU A 22 -32.08 -38.58 10.71
N GLY A 23 -32.32 -37.66 11.68
CA GLY A 23 -32.38 -38.01 13.11
C GLY A 23 -31.02 -38.38 13.70
N GLU A 24 -29.91 -37.91 13.08
CA GLU A 24 -28.58 -38.16 13.60
C GLU A 24 -28.32 -37.35 14.88
N GLY A 25 -27.40 -37.81 15.74
CA GLY A 25 -27.10 -37.17 17.03
C GLY A 25 -26.37 -35.83 16.86
N LEU A 26 -26.21 -35.07 17.94
CA LEU A 26 -25.52 -33.77 18.01
C LEU A 26 -24.06 -33.80 17.52
N THR A 27 -23.49 -34.97 17.30
CA THR A 27 -22.12 -35.16 16.78
C THR A 27 -21.91 -34.56 15.40
N VAL A 28 -22.98 -34.39 14.60
CA VAL A 28 -22.95 -33.78 13.25
C VAL A 28 -22.48 -32.31 13.31
N PHE A 29 -22.72 -31.62 14.43
CA PHE A 29 -22.31 -30.23 14.58
C PHE A 29 -20.83 -30.04 14.94
N PHE A 30 -20.08 -31.11 15.26
CA PHE A 30 -18.66 -30.98 15.60
C PHE A 30 -17.81 -30.51 14.41
N GLU A 31 -18.15 -30.93 13.20
CA GLU A 31 -17.42 -30.52 12.00
C GLU A 31 -17.60 -29.01 11.70
N PRO A 32 -18.83 -28.45 11.59
CA PRO A 32 -19.03 -27.02 11.46
C PRO A 32 -18.44 -26.20 12.59
N ALA A 33 -18.55 -26.69 13.84
CA ALA A 33 -17.98 -26.02 15.02
C ALA A 33 -16.44 -25.98 14.95
N GLY A 34 -15.80 -27.08 14.56
CA GLY A 34 -14.35 -27.15 14.38
C GLY A 34 -13.85 -26.16 13.31
N ILE A 35 -14.55 -26.08 12.19
CA ILE A 35 -14.24 -25.12 11.12
C ILE A 35 -14.41 -23.68 11.63
N PHE A 36 -15.48 -23.39 12.37
CA PHE A 36 -15.73 -22.07 12.94
C PHE A 36 -14.62 -21.65 13.90
N VAL A 37 -14.21 -22.52 14.81
CA VAL A 37 -13.11 -22.26 15.74
C VAL A 37 -11.79 -22.05 15.00
N ALA A 38 -11.50 -22.85 13.96
CA ALA A 38 -10.28 -22.70 13.16
C ALA A 38 -10.25 -21.34 12.44
N ILE A 39 -11.37 -20.90 11.84
CA ILE A 39 -11.48 -19.59 11.19
C ILE A 39 -11.29 -18.47 12.22
N LEU A 40 -11.91 -18.58 13.40
CA LEU A 40 -11.81 -17.57 14.44
C LEU A 40 -10.38 -17.44 14.96
N LEU A 41 -9.68 -18.56 15.17
CA LEU A 41 -8.28 -18.56 15.57
C LEU A 41 -7.37 -17.97 14.48
N ALA A 42 -7.56 -18.38 13.23
CA ALA A 42 -6.75 -17.87 12.11
C ALA A 42 -6.96 -16.36 11.90
N THR A 43 -8.22 -15.90 11.91
CA THR A 43 -8.55 -14.48 11.75
C THR A 43 -8.08 -13.65 12.96
N GLY A 44 -8.25 -14.17 14.17
CA GLY A 44 -7.80 -13.53 15.40
C GLY A 44 -6.28 -13.37 15.44
N LEU A 45 -5.54 -14.39 15.01
CA LEU A 45 -4.09 -14.34 14.93
C LEU A 45 -3.61 -13.35 13.84
N ALA A 46 -4.24 -13.37 12.67
CA ALA A 46 -3.95 -12.42 11.60
C ALA A 46 -4.18 -10.97 12.06
N PHE A 47 -5.32 -10.70 12.71
CA PHE A 47 -5.64 -9.38 13.26
C PHE A 47 -4.64 -8.92 14.33
N TYR A 48 -4.23 -9.85 15.22
CA TYR A 48 -3.19 -9.55 16.22
C TYR A 48 -1.86 -9.13 15.59
N PHE A 49 -1.40 -9.85 14.56
CA PHE A 49 -0.18 -9.49 13.85
C PHE A 49 -0.29 -8.17 13.08
N GLU A 50 -1.46 -7.90 12.48
CA GLU A 50 -1.72 -6.63 11.80
C GLU A 50 -1.65 -5.45 12.77
N LEU A 51 -2.30 -5.56 13.94
CA LEU A 51 -2.21 -4.52 14.98
C LEU A 51 -0.76 -4.29 15.43
N LYS A 52 0.01 -5.37 15.61
CA LYS A 52 1.42 -5.28 16.01
C LYS A 52 2.28 -4.64 14.91
N ALA A 53 2.06 -4.99 13.65
CA ALA A 53 2.75 -4.41 12.50
C ALA A 53 2.44 -2.92 12.36
N ASN A 54 1.16 -2.52 12.44
CA ASN A 54 0.74 -1.12 12.40
C ASN A 54 1.34 -0.30 13.53
N LYS A 55 1.44 -0.86 14.74
CA LYS A 55 2.09 -0.18 15.87
C LYS A 55 3.59 0.03 15.62
N ALA A 56 4.29 -0.97 15.08
CA ALA A 56 5.70 -0.86 14.73
C ALA A 56 5.92 0.17 13.61
N PHE A 57 5.09 0.17 12.58
CA PHE A 57 5.13 1.13 11.49
C PHE A 57 4.90 2.57 11.96
N ASN A 58 3.90 2.79 12.82
CA ASN A 58 3.64 4.11 13.40
C ASN A 58 4.80 4.60 14.27
N LEU A 59 5.49 3.70 14.97
CA LEU A 59 6.68 4.07 15.74
C LEU A 59 7.83 4.52 14.83
N LEU A 60 8.08 3.81 13.73
CA LEU A 60 9.11 4.18 12.74
C LEU A 60 8.79 5.54 12.08
N ASN A 61 7.56 5.74 11.67
CA ASN A 61 7.12 7.02 11.10
C ASN A 61 7.27 8.17 12.10
N LYS A 62 6.98 7.93 13.37
CA LYS A 62 7.15 8.95 14.41
C LYS A 62 8.61 9.35 14.57
N VAL A 63 9.53 8.38 14.60
CA VAL A 63 10.97 8.66 14.71
C VAL A 63 11.45 9.49 13.53
N ASN A 64 11.04 9.16 12.31
CA ASN A 64 11.42 9.89 11.10
C ASN A 64 10.82 11.31 11.07
N ASN A 65 9.58 11.48 11.51
CA ASN A 65 8.90 12.79 11.53
C ASN A 65 9.39 13.71 12.66
N ASP A 66 9.94 13.17 13.74
CA ASP A 66 10.48 13.90 14.87
C ASP A 66 11.99 14.21 14.70
N GLU A 67 12.59 13.93 13.51
CA GLU A 67 13.97 14.28 13.20
C GLU A 67 14.21 15.77 13.44
N PRO A 68 15.27 16.14 14.21
CA PRO A 68 15.52 17.53 14.59
C PRO A 68 16.12 18.33 13.43
N VAL A 69 15.50 19.45 13.08
CA VAL A 69 15.96 20.38 12.05
C VAL A 69 16.28 21.73 12.67
N LYS A 70 17.41 22.32 12.28
CA LYS A 70 17.83 23.66 12.73
C LYS A 70 17.19 24.71 11.85
N VAL A 71 16.39 25.59 12.45
CA VAL A 71 15.73 26.70 11.77
C VAL A 71 16.04 28.04 12.43
N ILE A 72 16.02 29.10 11.67
CA ILE A 72 16.15 30.47 12.19
C ILE A 72 14.75 31.06 12.27
N ARG A 73 14.25 31.24 13.50
CA ARG A 73 12.99 31.92 13.78
C ARG A 73 13.24 33.10 14.75
N ASN A 74 12.70 34.25 14.46
CA ASN A 74 12.90 35.46 15.27
C ASN A 74 14.39 35.80 15.53
N SER A 75 15.23 35.68 14.51
CA SER A 75 16.70 35.88 14.56
C SER A 75 17.45 34.94 15.53
N ASN A 76 16.84 33.87 15.97
CA ASN A 76 17.46 32.86 16.83
C ASN A 76 17.43 31.49 16.14
N VAL A 77 18.54 30.75 16.26
CA VAL A 77 18.59 29.35 15.83
C VAL A 77 17.83 28.50 16.83
N THR A 78 16.81 27.81 16.35
CA THR A 78 15.98 26.89 17.12
C THR A 78 15.97 25.52 16.46
N VAL A 79 15.79 24.47 17.22
CA VAL A 79 15.64 23.11 16.70
C VAL A 79 14.16 22.75 16.76
N VAL A 80 13.60 22.37 15.61
CA VAL A 80 12.20 21.96 15.49
C VAL A 80 12.13 20.58 14.87
N PRO A 81 11.10 19.77 15.18
CA PRO A 81 10.86 18.52 14.47
C PRO A 81 10.59 18.78 12.98
N LYS A 82 11.02 17.88 12.10
CA LYS A 82 10.83 17.94 10.65
C LYS A 82 9.37 18.21 10.26
N LYS A 83 8.41 17.63 10.99
CA LYS A 83 6.96 17.79 10.78
C LYS A 83 6.43 19.22 11.05
N ASP A 84 7.16 20.02 11.84
CA ASP A 84 6.74 21.37 12.27
C ASP A 84 7.35 22.48 11.40
N ILE A 85 7.99 22.10 10.29
CA ILE A 85 8.52 23.04 9.30
C ILE A 85 7.38 23.58 8.45
N VAL A 86 7.37 24.90 8.27
CA VAL A 86 6.36 25.61 7.48
C VAL A 86 7.01 26.47 6.40
N VAL A 87 6.22 26.83 5.40
CA VAL A 87 6.65 27.76 4.34
C VAL A 87 7.09 29.10 4.96
N GLY A 88 8.24 29.58 4.51
CA GLY A 88 8.88 30.81 5.03
C GLY A 88 9.90 30.58 6.14
N ASP A 89 10.03 29.36 6.68
CA ASP A 89 11.12 29.04 7.61
C ASP A 89 12.49 29.15 6.92
N ILE A 90 13.48 29.60 7.65
CA ILE A 90 14.88 29.61 7.20
C ILE A 90 15.60 28.42 7.85
N VAL A 91 16.03 27.48 7.04
CA VAL A 91 16.66 26.23 7.47
C VAL A 91 18.17 26.30 7.25
N LEU A 92 18.92 25.82 8.25
CA LEU A 92 20.38 25.64 8.14
C LEU A 92 20.68 24.20 7.77
N LEU A 93 21.50 24.04 6.74
CA LEU A 93 21.99 22.75 6.25
C LEU A 93 23.48 22.60 6.57
N SER A 94 23.85 21.43 7.04
CA SER A 94 25.23 21.02 7.28
C SER A 94 25.50 19.68 6.64
N THR A 95 26.75 19.35 6.40
CA THR A 95 27.16 18.05 5.85
C THR A 95 26.51 16.88 6.61
N GLY A 96 25.85 15.99 5.86
CA GLY A 96 25.12 14.83 6.37
C GLY A 96 23.63 15.07 6.63
N ASP A 97 23.16 16.32 6.65
CA ASP A 97 21.75 16.64 6.85
C ASP A 97 20.92 16.26 5.61
N GLU A 98 19.69 15.82 5.85
CA GLU A 98 18.66 15.64 4.83
C GLU A 98 17.80 16.91 4.71
N VAL A 99 17.50 17.34 3.49
CA VAL A 99 16.64 18.49 3.23
C VAL A 99 15.19 18.14 3.58
N PRO A 100 14.58 18.82 4.56
CA PRO A 100 13.24 18.48 5.04
C PRO A 100 12.09 18.98 4.14
N ALA A 101 12.34 20.04 3.35
CA ALA A 101 11.35 20.71 2.50
C ALA A 101 12.03 21.40 1.32
N ASP A 102 11.29 21.64 0.23
CA ASP A 102 11.82 22.36 -0.92
C ASP A 102 11.99 23.86 -0.59
N GLY A 103 13.02 24.46 -1.17
CA GLY A 103 13.22 25.88 -0.97
C GLY A 103 14.39 26.49 -1.75
N GLU A 104 14.45 27.82 -1.67
CA GLU A 104 15.44 28.64 -2.35
C GLU A 104 16.64 28.92 -1.45
N LEU A 105 17.86 28.69 -1.94
CA LEU A 105 19.10 29.00 -1.24
C LEU A 105 19.26 30.50 -1.06
N LEU A 106 19.55 30.91 0.16
CA LEU A 106 19.94 32.27 0.53
C LEU A 106 21.46 32.41 0.62
N GLU A 107 22.13 31.39 1.14
CA GLU A 107 23.58 31.31 1.26
C GLU A 107 24.04 29.88 0.99
N SER A 108 25.18 29.74 0.31
CA SER A 108 25.85 28.46 0.09
C SER A 108 27.36 28.60 0.23
N ILE A 109 27.98 27.62 0.89
CA ILE A 109 29.42 27.53 1.04
C ILE A 109 29.83 26.12 0.63
N THR A 110 30.40 25.98 -0.57
CA THR A 110 30.84 24.70 -1.14
C THR A 110 29.78 23.60 -1.01
N LEU A 111 28.52 23.95 -1.29
CA LEU A 111 27.40 23.07 -1.05
C LEU A 111 27.26 22.05 -2.21
N HIS A 112 27.53 20.80 -1.89
CA HIS A 112 27.30 19.66 -2.79
C HIS A 112 26.21 18.75 -2.24
N MET A 113 25.26 18.39 -3.10
CA MET A 113 24.08 17.62 -2.69
C MET A 113 23.94 16.35 -3.52
N ASP A 114 23.50 15.29 -2.87
CA ASP A 114 23.07 14.05 -3.53
C ASP A 114 21.59 14.18 -3.90
N GLU A 115 21.31 14.32 -5.19
CA GLU A 115 19.96 14.38 -5.76
C GLU A 115 19.59 13.09 -6.51
N SER A 116 20.38 12.03 -6.36
CA SER A 116 20.21 10.76 -7.09
C SER A 116 18.83 10.12 -6.93
N THR A 117 18.17 10.36 -5.80
CA THR A 117 16.81 9.86 -5.54
C THR A 117 15.74 10.51 -6.43
N LEU A 118 15.99 11.72 -6.93
CA LEU A 118 15.05 12.51 -7.75
C LEU A 118 15.48 12.62 -9.22
N THR A 119 16.77 12.85 -9.44
CA THR A 119 17.32 13.12 -10.79
C THR A 119 18.13 11.97 -11.36
N GLY A 120 18.62 11.07 -10.49
CA GLY A 120 19.61 10.06 -10.84
C GLY A 120 21.06 10.56 -10.81
N GLU A 121 21.30 11.84 -10.56
CA GLU A 121 22.63 12.46 -10.49
C GLU A 121 23.19 12.40 -9.06
N PRO A 122 24.32 11.74 -8.83
CA PRO A 122 24.79 11.46 -7.47
C PRO A 122 25.35 12.67 -6.74
N VAL A 123 25.84 13.69 -7.45
CA VAL A 123 26.39 14.91 -6.82
C VAL A 123 26.12 16.12 -7.70
N CYS A 124 25.38 17.10 -7.15
CA CYS A 124 25.09 18.38 -7.78
C CYS A 124 25.69 19.51 -6.93
N SER A 125 26.34 20.47 -7.56
CA SER A 125 26.81 21.70 -6.89
C SER A 125 25.64 22.68 -6.78
N LYS A 126 25.40 23.20 -5.59
CA LYS A 126 24.39 24.21 -5.32
C LYS A 126 25.04 25.53 -4.94
N THR A 127 24.65 26.59 -5.65
CA THR A 127 25.23 27.93 -5.45
C THR A 127 24.15 29.00 -5.58
N THR A 128 24.41 30.15 -4.97
CA THR A 128 23.58 31.35 -5.10
C THR A 128 24.15 32.32 -6.13
N VAL A 129 25.31 32.01 -6.71
CA VAL A 129 26.00 32.85 -7.73
C VAL A 129 25.49 32.51 -9.12
N GLU A 130 24.74 33.39 -9.74
CA GLU A 130 24.10 33.16 -11.06
C GLU A 130 25.09 32.76 -12.18
N SER A 131 26.35 33.26 -12.12
CA SER A 131 27.38 32.90 -13.08
C SER A 131 27.88 31.46 -13.00
N GLU A 132 27.59 30.77 -11.88
CA GLU A 132 27.97 29.39 -11.60
C GLU A 132 26.80 28.41 -11.77
N PHE A 133 25.63 28.89 -12.23
CA PHE A 133 24.47 28.01 -12.41
C PHE A 133 24.73 27.03 -13.54
N ASP A 134 24.46 25.77 -13.25
CA ASP A 134 24.49 24.71 -14.24
C ASP A 134 23.20 24.76 -15.08
N SER A 135 23.38 25.09 -16.39
CA SER A 135 22.28 25.19 -17.33
C SER A 135 21.73 23.82 -17.80
N GLU A 136 22.47 22.73 -17.54
CA GLU A 136 22.09 21.37 -17.89
C GLU A 136 21.43 20.64 -16.72
N ALA A 137 21.50 21.20 -15.50
CA ALA A 137 20.91 20.60 -14.33
C ALA A 137 19.37 20.51 -14.43
N THR A 138 18.81 19.41 -13.98
CA THR A 138 17.35 19.18 -13.99
C THR A 138 16.59 20.20 -13.12
N TYR A 139 17.21 20.63 -12.04
CA TYR A 139 16.69 21.65 -11.12
C TYR A 139 17.68 22.81 -10.95
N PRO A 140 17.17 24.01 -10.70
CA PRO A 140 18.03 25.19 -10.54
C PRO A 140 19.11 25.02 -9.47
N SER A 141 20.31 25.55 -9.73
CA SER A 141 21.44 25.45 -8.81
C SER A 141 21.24 26.19 -7.48
N ASN A 142 20.31 27.15 -7.46
CA ASN A 142 19.91 27.90 -6.25
C ASN A 142 18.69 27.31 -5.53
N TYR A 143 18.30 26.08 -5.84
CA TYR A 143 17.13 25.45 -5.26
C TYR A 143 17.47 24.09 -4.64
N VAL A 144 16.97 23.80 -3.44
CA VAL A 144 17.17 22.54 -2.75
C VAL A 144 15.84 21.77 -2.64
N LEU A 145 15.91 20.46 -2.74
CA LEU A 145 14.76 19.59 -2.85
C LEU A 145 14.63 18.67 -1.63
N ARG A 146 13.43 18.46 -1.17
CA ARG A 146 13.11 17.56 -0.07
C ARG A 146 13.59 16.13 -0.35
N GLY A 147 14.26 15.53 0.65
CA GLY A 147 14.74 14.15 0.58
C GLY A 147 16.12 14.01 -0.05
N THR A 148 16.73 15.11 -0.51
CA THR A 148 18.13 15.12 -0.93
C THR A 148 19.04 15.29 0.27
N ARG A 149 20.31 14.90 0.15
CA ARG A 149 21.28 14.91 1.26
C ARG A 149 22.46 15.80 0.98
N VAL A 150 22.88 16.56 1.98
CA VAL A 150 24.10 17.35 1.91
C VAL A 150 25.32 16.44 2.01
N MET A 151 26.13 16.38 0.95
CA MET A 151 27.37 15.60 0.89
C MET A 151 28.54 16.38 1.46
N GLU A 152 28.62 17.67 1.12
CA GLU A 152 29.70 18.56 1.56
C GLU A 152 29.17 19.98 1.66
N GLY A 153 29.79 20.78 2.55
CA GLY A 153 29.52 22.19 2.70
C GLY A 153 28.36 22.53 3.62
N HIS A 154 27.93 23.78 3.51
CA HIS A 154 26.87 24.36 4.34
C HIS A 154 25.97 25.23 3.49
N GLY A 155 24.69 25.29 3.84
CA GLY A 155 23.73 26.16 3.16
C GLY A 155 22.68 26.71 4.12
N VAL A 156 22.13 27.86 3.72
CA VAL A 156 20.96 28.45 4.36
C VAL A 156 19.92 28.64 3.29
N TYR A 157 18.71 28.12 3.49
CA TYR A 157 17.65 28.25 2.51
C TYR A 157 16.31 28.62 3.14
N ARG A 158 15.46 29.24 2.37
CA ARG A 158 14.08 29.57 2.74
C ARG A 158 13.15 28.51 2.20
N VAL A 159 12.32 27.95 3.07
CA VAL A 159 11.31 26.97 2.70
C VAL A 159 10.24 27.60 1.83
N ASP A 160 9.98 27.00 0.67
CA ASP A 160 9.00 27.46 -0.30
C ASP A 160 7.81 26.49 -0.43
N LYS A 161 8.09 25.17 -0.38
CA LYS A 161 7.07 24.12 -0.44
C LYS A 161 7.30 23.07 0.63
N VAL A 162 6.21 22.55 1.22
CA VAL A 162 6.23 21.51 2.25
C VAL A 162 5.31 20.34 1.89
N GLY A 163 5.56 19.17 2.47
CA GLY A 163 4.69 18.00 2.34
C GLY A 163 4.51 17.55 0.88
N ASP A 164 3.27 17.37 0.48
CA ASP A 164 2.90 16.85 -0.86
C ASP A 164 3.07 17.87 -1.97
N SER A 165 3.21 19.16 -1.63
CA SER A 165 3.51 20.22 -2.60
C SER A 165 4.96 20.23 -3.09
N THR A 166 5.88 19.53 -2.39
CA THR A 166 7.29 19.38 -2.80
C THR A 166 7.42 18.53 -4.06
N GLU A 167 8.54 18.64 -4.77
CA GLU A 167 8.76 17.82 -5.98
C GLU A 167 8.80 16.32 -5.65
N ASN A 168 9.41 15.94 -4.52
CA ASN A 168 9.39 14.58 -4.01
C ASN A 168 7.95 14.13 -3.65
N GLY A 169 7.16 15.00 -3.00
CA GLY A 169 5.75 14.75 -2.69
C GLY A 169 4.92 14.48 -3.94
N LYS A 170 5.05 15.31 -4.95
CA LYS A 170 4.37 15.12 -6.26
C LYS A 170 4.80 13.82 -6.96
N LEU A 171 6.08 13.47 -6.90
CA LEU A 171 6.56 12.21 -7.45
C LEU A 171 5.95 11.02 -6.72
N PHE A 172 5.91 11.07 -5.40
CA PHE A 172 5.28 10.05 -4.57
C PHE A 172 3.78 9.93 -4.84
N ALA A 173 3.07 11.06 -4.95
CA ALA A 173 1.65 11.08 -5.30
C ALA A 173 1.36 10.39 -6.65
N LYS A 174 2.20 10.67 -7.68
CA LYS A 174 2.11 9.98 -8.97
C LYS A 174 2.39 8.48 -8.89
N MET A 175 3.35 8.06 -8.05
CA MET A 175 3.69 6.65 -7.87
C MET A 175 2.61 5.88 -7.10
N THR A 176 1.96 6.50 -6.14
CA THR A 176 0.90 5.90 -5.32
C THR A 176 -0.49 6.08 -5.92
N GLY A 177 -0.64 6.98 -6.88
CA GLY A 177 -1.93 7.31 -7.51
C GLY A 177 -2.85 8.15 -6.63
N SER A 178 -2.32 8.75 -5.56
CA SER A 178 -3.11 9.59 -4.65
C SER A 178 -3.65 10.86 -5.32
N ASP A 179 -2.95 11.41 -6.30
CA ASP A 179 -3.42 12.52 -7.13
C ASP A 179 -4.58 12.11 -8.06
N ILE A 180 -4.64 10.84 -8.44
CA ILE A 180 -5.76 10.26 -9.20
C ILE A 180 -6.97 10.07 -8.29
N ASP A 181 -6.75 9.58 -7.06
CA ASP A 181 -7.81 9.36 -6.08
C ASP A 181 -8.46 10.71 -5.68
N GLU A 182 -7.67 11.77 -5.43
CA GLU A 182 -8.15 13.12 -5.12
C GLU A 182 -9.01 13.71 -6.26
N LYS A 183 -8.56 13.58 -7.51
CA LYS A 183 -9.34 14.03 -8.68
C LYS A 183 -10.62 13.22 -8.87
N LEU A 184 -10.61 11.93 -8.59
CA LEU A 184 -11.81 11.11 -8.67
C LEU A 184 -12.83 11.49 -7.61
N GLU A 185 -12.39 11.82 -6.38
CA GLU A 185 -13.25 12.34 -5.32
C GLU A 185 -13.88 13.68 -5.75
N GLU A 186 -13.11 14.61 -6.35
CA GLU A 186 -13.62 15.86 -6.89
C GLU A 186 -14.71 15.64 -7.97
N TYR A 187 -14.49 14.69 -8.89
CA TYR A 187 -15.49 14.33 -9.90
C TYR A 187 -16.71 13.64 -9.31
N ASP A 188 -16.55 12.84 -8.26
CA ASP A 188 -17.66 12.18 -7.58
C ASP A 188 -18.52 13.23 -6.83
N GLU A 189 -17.92 14.25 -6.19
CA GLU A 189 -18.62 15.38 -5.59
C GLU A 189 -19.41 16.17 -6.65
N ILE A 190 -18.78 16.48 -7.80
CA ILE A 190 -19.47 17.16 -8.91
C ILE A 190 -20.66 16.34 -9.41
N LYS A 191 -20.53 15.01 -9.45
CA LYS A 191 -21.57 14.09 -9.91
C LYS A 191 -22.75 14.00 -8.93
N GLU A 192 -22.53 14.26 -7.65
CA GLU A 192 -23.61 14.39 -6.66
C GLU A 192 -24.40 15.70 -6.83
N GLU A 193 -23.72 16.78 -7.29
CA GLU A 193 -24.38 18.09 -7.48
C GLU A 193 -25.02 18.27 -8.86
N ARG A 194 -24.40 17.69 -9.91
CA ARG A 194 -24.87 17.81 -11.31
C ARG A 194 -24.38 16.65 -12.16
N GLU A 195 -25.01 16.43 -13.31
CA GLU A 195 -24.49 15.51 -14.32
C GLU A 195 -23.17 16.04 -14.93
N LEU A 196 -22.21 15.14 -15.13
CA LEU A 196 -20.94 15.48 -15.79
C LEU A 196 -21.16 15.78 -17.26
N THR A 197 -20.44 16.76 -17.78
CA THR A 197 -20.39 17.02 -19.22
C THR A 197 -19.70 15.88 -19.97
N GLU A 198 -19.87 15.79 -21.30
CA GLU A 198 -19.23 14.72 -22.09
C GLU A 198 -17.69 14.73 -21.98
N GLU A 199 -17.08 15.88 -21.85
CA GLU A 199 -15.61 16.01 -21.70
C GLU A 199 -15.18 15.56 -20.30
N GLU A 200 -15.87 16.02 -19.26
CA GLU A 200 -15.62 15.59 -17.86
C GLU A 200 -15.83 14.10 -17.69
N ASN A 201 -16.85 13.51 -18.31
CA ASN A 201 -17.10 12.07 -18.23
C ASN A 201 -16.02 11.25 -18.93
N LYS A 202 -15.45 11.74 -20.04
CA LYS A 202 -14.29 11.10 -20.70
C LYS A 202 -13.06 11.13 -19.81
N GLU A 203 -12.81 12.26 -19.13
CA GLU A 203 -11.68 12.41 -18.22
C GLU A 203 -11.87 11.53 -16.97
N TYR A 204 -13.05 11.50 -16.39
CA TYR A 204 -13.42 10.62 -15.29
C TYR A 204 -13.17 9.12 -15.61
N ILE A 205 -13.62 8.64 -16.79
CA ILE A 205 -13.37 7.27 -17.23
C ILE A 205 -11.88 7.00 -17.42
N LYS A 206 -11.12 7.98 -17.94
CA LYS A 206 -9.67 7.87 -18.09
C LYS A 206 -8.96 7.79 -16.74
N LEU A 207 -9.37 8.56 -15.75
CA LEU A 207 -8.86 8.51 -14.38
C LEU A 207 -9.17 7.19 -13.70
N LEU A 208 -10.39 6.65 -13.84
CA LEU A 208 -10.77 5.32 -13.35
C LEU A 208 -9.89 4.21 -13.95
N ALA A 209 -9.62 4.27 -15.24
CA ALA A 209 -8.73 3.32 -15.90
C ALA A 209 -7.27 3.45 -15.40
N ALA A 210 -6.79 4.67 -15.18
CA ALA A 210 -5.48 4.94 -14.63
C ALA A 210 -5.37 4.46 -13.17
N GLN A 211 -6.38 4.70 -12.34
CA GLN A 211 -6.46 4.20 -10.95
C GLN A 211 -6.36 2.67 -10.90
N GLN A 212 -7.08 1.99 -11.79
CA GLN A 212 -6.98 0.52 -11.87
C GLN A 212 -5.58 0.06 -12.29
N GLY A 213 -4.91 0.81 -13.14
CA GLY A 213 -3.52 0.55 -13.54
C GLY A 213 -2.55 0.71 -12.36
N VAL A 214 -2.68 1.78 -11.59
CA VAL A 214 -1.85 2.06 -10.40
C VAL A 214 -2.15 1.06 -9.28
N ARG A 215 -3.42 0.76 -8.99
CA ARG A 215 -3.82 -0.25 -7.97
C ARG A 215 -3.39 -1.67 -8.33
N LYS A 216 -3.31 -1.99 -9.62
CA LYS A 216 -2.70 -3.26 -10.06
C LYS A 216 -1.21 -3.33 -9.76
N GLY A 217 -0.59 -2.18 -9.44
CA GLY A 217 0.80 -2.05 -9.05
C GLY A 217 1.76 -2.68 -10.07
N VAL A 218 2.97 -2.23 -10.12
CA VAL A 218 4.04 -3.03 -10.75
C VAL A 218 4.20 -4.26 -9.86
N LYS A 219 3.52 -5.36 -10.22
CA LYS A 219 3.69 -6.64 -9.53
C LYS A 219 5.18 -6.94 -9.51
N THR A 220 5.74 -7.02 -8.33
CA THR A 220 7.13 -7.48 -8.22
C THR A 220 7.20 -8.90 -8.75
N PRO A 221 8.34 -9.32 -9.35
CA PRO A 221 8.53 -10.70 -9.81
C PRO A 221 8.20 -11.75 -8.73
N LEU A 222 8.39 -11.38 -7.45
CA LEU A 222 8.03 -12.21 -6.31
C LEU A 222 6.50 -12.36 -6.16
N ASN A 223 5.74 -11.28 -6.31
CA ASN A 223 4.28 -11.34 -6.24
C ASN A 223 3.68 -12.17 -7.38
N GLU A 224 4.25 -12.07 -8.57
CA GLU A 224 3.83 -12.87 -9.73
C GLU A 224 4.07 -14.38 -9.51
N GLN A 225 5.22 -14.74 -8.92
CA GLN A 225 5.52 -16.12 -8.54
C GLN A 225 4.59 -16.62 -7.42
N LEU A 226 4.26 -15.78 -6.42
CA LEU A 226 3.34 -16.13 -5.35
C LEU A 226 1.90 -16.30 -5.85
N ASP A 227 1.45 -15.47 -6.79
CA ASP A 227 0.15 -15.62 -7.44
C ASP A 227 0.09 -16.93 -8.22
N GLY A 228 1.13 -17.27 -8.99
CA GLY A 228 1.23 -18.54 -9.73
C GLY A 228 1.23 -19.76 -8.81
N LEU A 229 1.94 -19.70 -7.68
CA LEU A 229 1.94 -20.77 -6.68
C LEU A 229 0.55 -20.92 -6.02
N SER A 230 -0.12 -19.80 -5.72
CA SER A 230 -1.47 -19.81 -5.15
C SER A 230 -2.50 -20.44 -6.10
N GLU A 231 -2.39 -20.13 -7.39
CA GLU A 231 -3.25 -20.74 -8.43
C GLU A 231 -3.01 -22.25 -8.57
N LEU A 232 -1.74 -22.68 -8.55
CA LEU A 232 -1.37 -24.08 -8.58
C LEU A 232 -1.94 -24.85 -7.37
N ILE A 233 -1.78 -24.32 -6.15
CA ILE A 233 -2.34 -24.91 -4.92
C ILE A 233 -3.86 -25.00 -4.99
N THR A 234 -4.51 -23.96 -5.52
CA THR A 234 -5.96 -23.92 -5.68
C THR A 234 -6.45 -25.00 -6.65
N ASN A 235 -5.82 -25.11 -7.82
CA ASN A 235 -6.17 -26.13 -8.82
C ASN A 235 -5.90 -27.55 -8.31
N LEU A 236 -4.82 -27.76 -7.58
CA LEU A 236 -4.50 -29.05 -6.94
C LEU A 236 -5.56 -29.42 -5.89
N SER A 237 -5.99 -28.44 -5.08
CA SER A 237 -7.05 -28.63 -4.08
C SER A 237 -8.37 -29.02 -4.70
N TYR A 238 -8.76 -28.38 -5.79
CA TYR A 238 -9.98 -28.77 -6.54
C TYR A 238 -9.84 -30.17 -7.16
N GLY A 239 -8.66 -30.53 -7.65
CA GLY A 239 -8.38 -31.87 -8.17
C GLY A 239 -8.58 -32.95 -7.11
N PHE A 240 -8.02 -32.76 -5.91
CA PHE A 240 -8.20 -33.69 -4.78
C PHE A 240 -9.65 -33.76 -4.30
N ALA A 241 -10.35 -32.62 -4.19
CA ALA A 241 -11.76 -32.60 -3.82
C ALA A 241 -12.62 -33.42 -4.80
N THR A 242 -12.39 -33.23 -6.10
CA THR A 242 -13.10 -33.96 -7.15
C THR A 242 -12.82 -35.47 -7.06
N LEU A 243 -11.56 -35.85 -6.85
CA LEU A 243 -11.16 -37.25 -6.71
C LEU A 243 -11.82 -37.93 -5.51
N ILE A 244 -11.91 -37.23 -4.37
CA ILE A 244 -12.61 -37.71 -3.16
C ILE A 244 -14.10 -37.92 -3.43
N ILE A 245 -14.75 -36.94 -4.10
CA ILE A 245 -16.18 -37.04 -4.43
C ILE A 245 -16.45 -38.23 -5.35
N VAL A 246 -15.65 -38.37 -6.43
CA VAL A 246 -15.77 -39.51 -7.37
C VAL A 246 -15.53 -40.83 -6.63
N GLY A 247 -14.52 -40.90 -5.77
CA GLY A 247 -14.22 -42.06 -4.95
C GLY A 247 -15.41 -42.45 -4.03
N ARG A 248 -16.02 -41.47 -3.38
CA ARG A 248 -17.20 -41.69 -2.54
C ARG A 248 -18.41 -42.20 -3.32
N ILE A 249 -18.66 -41.62 -4.49
CA ILE A 249 -19.74 -42.07 -5.39
C ILE A 249 -19.48 -43.51 -5.84
N ALA A 250 -18.26 -43.85 -6.24
CA ALA A 250 -17.90 -45.20 -6.67
C ALA A 250 -18.09 -46.23 -5.55
N VAL A 251 -17.66 -45.91 -4.32
CA VAL A 251 -17.84 -46.76 -3.16
C VAL A 251 -19.33 -46.93 -2.83
N SER A 252 -20.10 -45.84 -2.85
CA SER A 252 -21.55 -45.88 -2.62
C SER A 252 -22.28 -46.74 -3.65
N TYR A 253 -21.88 -46.62 -4.93
CA TYR A 253 -22.45 -47.43 -6.03
C TYR A 253 -22.12 -48.91 -5.87
N THR A 254 -20.88 -49.25 -5.51
CA THR A 254 -20.50 -50.64 -5.28
C THR A 254 -21.21 -51.25 -4.07
N HIS A 255 -21.44 -50.45 -3.01
CA HIS A 255 -22.15 -50.91 -1.80
C HIS A 255 -23.65 -51.16 -2.09
N LEU A 256 -24.31 -50.27 -2.86
CA LEU A 256 -25.70 -50.45 -3.31
C LEU A 256 -25.85 -51.72 -4.15
N ARG A 257 -24.92 -51.98 -5.11
CA ARG A 257 -24.97 -53.18 -5.96
C ARG A 257 -24.73 -54.47 -5.19
N ALA A 258 -23.88 -54.44 -4.13
CA ALA A 258 -23.65 -55.59 -3.26
C ALA A 258 -24.89 -55.92 -2.39
N HIS A 259 -25.70 -54.93 -2.07
CA HIS A 259 -26.98 -55.15 -1.33
C HIS A 259 -28.07 -55.75 -2.20
N GLU A 260 -28.18 -55.34 -3.48
CA GLU A 260 -29.13 -55.93 -4.46
C GLU A 260 -28.85 -57.40 -4.80
N THR A 261 -27.56 -57.77 -4.87
CA THR A 261 -27.18 -59.17 -5.14
C THR A 261 -27.40 -60.09 -3.91
N ARG A 262 -27.48 -59.58 -2.68
CA ARG A 262 -27.75 -60.33 -1.48
C ARG A 262 -29.24 -60.50 -1.15
N GLY A 263 -30.10 -59.67 -1.76
CA GLY A 263 -31.57 -59.72 -1.62
C GLY A 263 -32.29 -60.68 -2.57
N ASN A 264 -31.55 -61.24 -3.54
CA ASN A 264 -32.11 -62.12 -4.58
C ASN A 264 -31.63 -63.59 -4.46
N LEU A 265 -31.10 -64.01 -3.31
CA LEU A 265 -30.81 -65.38 -2.90
C LEU A 265 -31.67 -65.71 -1.65
#